data_a3cd79801c0284ab36ebd8d210008136
#
_entry.id   a3cd79801c0284ab36ebd8d210008136
#
_cell.length_a   1.000
_cell.length_b   1.000
_cell.length_c   1.000
_cell.angle_alpha   90.00
_cell.angle_beta   90.00
_cell.angle_gamma   90.00
#
_symmetry.space_group_name_H-M   'P 1'
#
loop_
_entity.id
_entity.type
_entity.pdbx_description
1 polymer ?
#
loop_
_entity_poly.entity_id
_entity_poly.type
_entity_poly.pdbx_seq_one_letter_code
_entity_poly.pdbx_strand_id
1 'polypeptide(L)'
;RSPSGKPVLIVTTSGEAKFLGHLEMNFNKEGIPTSWNGEPVRLGKAGGSPEITKIINQAAEPVIKRNSTVVGTNLVKMRDGLDPCREGDCLSAMVTTDAMLDYARPKGAVVALINGGNFRAALPVGKITHGDIDNLLPFKDKVLLRKNTGKQLFEAVEHGVSDVDGIGPRMIQASGLRYTYSPTAPVGHRVR
;
A
#
# COMPACT_ATOMS: atom_id res chain seq x y z
N ARG A 1 -2.18 13.46 -26.18
CA ARG A 1 -1.84 13.38 -27.62
C ARG A 1 -0.49 12.75 -27.78
N SER A 2 -0.24 12.07 -28.92
CA SER A 2 1.10 11.60 -29.27
C SER A 2 2.07 12.76 -29.54
N PRO A 3 3.39 12.53 -29.59
CA PRO A 3 4.36 13.57 -29.98
C PRO A 3 4.05 14.19 -31.35
N SER A 4 3.37 13.45 -32.24
CA SER A 4 2.91 13.95 -33.56
C SER A 4 1.56 14.66 -33.51
N GLY A 5 1.02 14.96 -32.33
CA GLY A 5 -0.27 15.66 -32.15
C GLY A 5 -1.52 14.81 -32.37
N LYS A 6 -1.37 13.51 -32.75
CA LYS A 6 -2.50 12.60 -32.98
C LYS A 6 -3.19 12.23 -31.66
N PRO A 7 -4.52 11.98 -31.68
CA PRO A 7 -5.23 11.55 -30.49
C PRO A 7 -4.70 10.20 -29.97
N VAL A 8 -4.54 10.09 -28.67
CA VAL A 8 -4.22 8.86 -27.93
C VAL A 8 -5.24 8.71 -26.84
N LEU A 9 -5.91 7.58 -26.80
CA LEU A 9 -6.84 7.25 -25.73
C LEU A 9 -6.08 6.60 -24.58
N ILE A 10 -6.29 7.11 -23.37
CA ILE A 10 -5.77 6.51 -22.13
C ILE A 10 -6.98 6.07 -21.34
N VAL A 11 -7.08 4.78 -21.10
CA VAL A 11 -8.21 4.18 -20.38
C VAL A 11 -7.70 3.31 -19.24
N THR A 12 -8.48 3.23 -18.18
CA THR A 12 -8.22 2.35 -17.04
C THR A 12 -9.53 1.90 -16.40
N THR A 13 -9.48 0.83 -15.65
CA THR A 13 -10.58 0.39 -14.80
C THR A 13 -10.18 0.51 -13.34
N SER A 14 -11.12 0.32 -12.41
CA SER A 14 -10.80 0.20 -10.99
C SER A 14 -9.89 -1.02 -10.73
N GLY A 15 -9.06 -0.92 -9.69
CA GLY A 15 -8.16 -1.99 -9.26
C GLY A 15 -8.87 -3.25 -8.76
N GLU A 16 -8.06 -4.26 -8.42
CA GLU A 16 -8.48 -5.50 -7.75
C GLU A 16 -9.46 -6.36 -8.57
N ALA A 17 -9.40 -6.28 -9.90
CA ALA A 17 -10.27 -7.02 -10.81
C ALA A 17 -11.78 -6.85 -10.52
N LYS A 18 -12.20 -5.72 -9.95
CA LYS A 18 -13.62 -5.42 -9.68
C LYS A 18 -14.41 -5.14 -10.94
N PHE A 19 -13.72 -4.68 -11.98
CA PHE A 19 -14.32 -4.34 -13.27
C PHE A 19 -13.50 -4.92 -14.42
N LEU A 20 -14.19 -5.37 -15.46
CA LEU A 20 -13.62 -5.70 -16.76
C LEU A 20 -13.77 -4.49 -17.68
N GLY A 21 -12.66 -4.00 -18.24
CA GLY A 21 -12.70 -2.95 -19.25
C GLY A 21 -13.20 -3.53 -20.60
N HIS A 22 -14.24 -2.94 -21.16
CA HIS A 22 -14.69 -3.21 -22.52
C HIS A 22 -14.58 -1.91 -23.31
N LEU A 23 -13.85 -1.94 -24.42
CA LEU A 23 -13.61 -0.77 -25.27
C LEU A 23 -13.72 -1.15 -26.73
N GLU A 24 -14.61 -0.47 -27.43
CA GLU A 24 -14.72 -0.52 -28.88
C GLU A 24 -14.10 0.72 -29.49
N MET A 25 -13.25 0.56 -30.49
CA MET A 25 -12.58 1.66 -31.16
C MET A 25 -12.68 1.51 -32.68
N ASN A 26 -13.00 2.61 -33.34
CA ASN A 26 -12.93 2.72 -34.80
C ASN A 26 -11.67 3.51 -35.18
N PHE A 27 -11.05 3.06 -36.27
CA PHE A 27 -9.85 3.69 -36.81
C PHE A 27 -10.08 4.07 -38.28
N ASN A 28 -9.46 5.14 -38.72
CA ASN A 28 -9.37 5.46 -40.16
C ASN A 28 -8.30 4.60 -40.85
N LYS A 29 -8.14 4.80 -42.18
CA LYS A 29 -7.14 4.05 -42.97
C LYS A 29 -5.70 4.30 -42.54
N GLU A 30 -5.44 5.43 -41.89
CA GLU A 30 -4.12 5.83 -41.36
C GLU A 30 -3.88 5.31 -39.93
N GLY A 31 -4.80 4.47 -39.38
CA GLY A 31 -4.67 3.94 -38.02
C GLY A 31 -4.91 4.97 -36.91
N ILE A 32 -5.61 6.05 -37.20
CA ILE A 32 -5.95 7.09 -36.23
C ILE A 32 -7.32 6.79 -35.63
N PRO A 33 -7.49 6.77 -34.28
CA PRO A 33 -8.79 6.62 -33.65
C PRO A 33 -9.75 7.73 -34.09
N THR A 34 -10.95 7.35 -34.58
CA THR A 34 -12.00 8.27 -35.03
C THR A 34 -13.18 8.34 -34.09
N SER A 35 -13.46 7.21 -33.41
CA SER A 35 -14.48 7.15 -32.37
C SER A 35 -14.18 6.00 -31.42
N TRP A 36 -14.70 6.09 -30.21
CA TRP A 36 -14.62 5.04 -29.21
C TRP A 36 -15.88 5.04 -28.36
N ASN A 37 -16.21 3.86 -27.85
CA ASN A 37 -17.30 3.63 -26.91
C ASN A 37 -16.91 2.49 -25.96
N GLY A 38 -17.43 2.47 -24.75
CA GLY A 38 -17.22 1.38 -23.82
C GLY A 38 -17.47 1.79 -22.39
N GLU A 39 -17.88 0.82 -21.59
CA GLU A 39 -18.11 0.99 -20.17
C GLU A 39 -17.43 -0.12 -19.38
N PRO A 40 -16.93 0.17 -18.17
CA PRO A 40 -16.41 -0.85 -17.28
C PRO A 40 -17.53 -1.79 -16.82
N VAL A 41 -17.43 -3.06 -17.13
CA VAL A 41 -18.37 -4.09 -16.70
C VAL A 41 -18.00 -4.54 -15.29
N ARG A 42 -18.90 -4.34 -14.33
CA ARG A 42 -18.68 -4.80 -12.95
C ARG A 42 -18.71 -6.32 -12.88
N LEU A 43 -17.59 -6.92 -12.45
CA LEU A 43 -17.48 -8.35 -12.19
C LEU A 43 -18.09 -8.65 -10.81
N GLY A 44 -19.41 -8.68 -10.73
CA GLY A 44 -20.10 -8.93 -9.48
C GLY A 44 -20.23 -10.43 -9.19
N LYS A 45 -21.48 -10.92 -9.24
CA LYS A 45 -21.84 -12.32 -8.98
C LYS A 45 -21.72 -13.23 -10.22
N ALA A 46 -20.87 -12.89 -11.19
CA ALA A 46 -20.61 -13.77 -12.33
C ALA A 46 -19.99 -15.07 -11.81
N GLY A 47 -20.61 -16.18 -12.12
CA GLY A 47 -20.04 -17.50 -11.81
C GLY A 47 -18.71 -17.69 -12.52
N GLY A 48 -17.68 -18.19 -11.81
CA GLY A 48 -16.42 -18.55 -12.42
C GLY A 48 -16.50 -19.83 -13.24
N SER A 49 -15.59 -20.01 -14.21
CA SER A 49 -15.43 -21.30 -14.88
C SER A 49 -15.00 -22.37 -13.86
N PRO A 50 -15.69 -23.52 -13.78
CA PRO A 50 -15.30 -24.61 -12.89
C PRO A 50 -13.87 -25.10 -13.14
N GLU A 51 -13.45 -25.12 -14.40
CA GLU A 51 -12.09 -25.52 -14.80
C GLU A 51 -11.04 -24.56 -14.26
N ILE A 52 -11.23 -23.26 -14.45
CA ILE A 52 -10.34 -22.22 -13.92
C ILE A 52 -10.34 -22.24 -12.40
N THR A 53 -11.49 -22.42 -11.76
CA THR A 53 -11.61 -22.54 -10.30
C THR A 53 -10.79 -23.70 -9.75
N LYS A 54 -10.80 -24.84 -10.45
CA LYS A 54 -9.99 -26.02 -10.07
C LYS A 54 -8.49 -25.70 -10.11
N ILE A 55 -8.03 -25.02 -11.19
CA ILE A 55 -6.62 -24.62 -11.32
C ILE A 55 -6.23 -23.65 -10.22
N ILE A 56 -7.07 -22.66 -9.94
CA ILE A 56 -6.84 -21.68 -8.87
C ILE A 56 -6.74 -22.38 -7.51
N ASN A 57 -7.67 -23.27 -7.19
CA ASN A 57 -7.68 -23.96 -5.91
C ASN A 57 -6.43 -24.84 -5.70
N GLN A 58 -5.98 -25.55 -6.75
CA GLN A 58 -4.75 -26.33 -6.70
C GLN A 58 -3.51 -25.45 -6.47
N ALA A 59 -3.41 -24.33 -7.19
CA ALA A 59 -2.30 -23.39 -7.02
C ALA A 59 -2.32 -22.65 -5.67
N ALA A 60 -3.51 -22.40 -5.12
CA ALA A 60 -3.69 -21.67 -3.87
C ALA A 60 -3.44 -22.54 -2.61
N GLU A 61 -3.54 -23.86 -2.70
CA GLU A 61 -3.46 -24.76 -1.54
C GLU A 61 -2.24 -24.50 -0.64
N PRO A 62 -0.99 -24.44 -1.15
CA PRO A 62 0.19 -24.18 -0.31
C PRO A 62 0.15 -22.77 0.32
N VAL A 63 -0.41 -21.79 -0.37
CA VAL A 63 -0.56 -20.42 0.13
C VAL A 63 -1.60 -20.38 1.24
N ILE A 64 -2.75 -21.04 1.06
CA ILE A 64 -3.82 -21.12 2.07
C ILE A 64 -3.28 -21.79 3.33
N LYS A 65 -2.55 -22.91 3.21
CA LYS A 65 -1.94 -23.61 4.33
C LYS A 65 -0.97 -22.73 5.12
N ARG A 66 -0.08 -22.02 4.42
CA ARG A 66 0.83 -21.07 5.05
C ARG A 66 0.05 -19.93 5.72
N ASN A 67 -0.88 -19.33 5.01
CA ASN A 67 -1.60 -18.15 5.47
C ASN A 67 -2.54 -18.44 6.66
N SER A 68 -3.01 -19.68 6.84
CA SER A 68 -3.80 -20.07 8.01
C SER A 68 -2.98 -20.35 9.28
N THR A 69 -1.64 -20.36 9.19
CA THR A 69 -0.77 -20.58 10.36
C THR A 69 -0.86 -19.40 11.32
N VAL A 70 -1.25 -19.68 12.56
CA VAL A 70 -1.31 -18.66 13.63
C VAL A 70 0.10 -18.30 14.09
N VAL A 71 0.39 -17.01 14.14
CA VAL A 71 1.71 -16.46 14.50
C VAL A 71 1.68 -15.60 15.76
N GLY A 72 0.49 -15.25 16.25
CA GLY A 72 0.35 -14.44 17.44
C GLY A 72 -1.10 -14.16 17.83
N THR A 73 -1.28 -13.22 18.75
CA THR A 73 -2.60 -12.77 19.21
C THR A 73 -2.58 -11.26 19.38
N ASN A 74 -3.60 -10.59 18.87
CA ASN A 74 -3.85 -9.17 19.08
C ASN A 74 -5.03 -8.97 20.04
N LEU A 75 -4.82 -8.21 21.09
CA LEU A 75 -5.84 -7.92 22.10
C LEU A 75 -6.53 -6.57 21.90
N VAL A 76 -6.07 -5.77 20.94
CA VAL A 76 -6.49 -4.38 20.76
C VAL A 76 -7.15 -4.20 19.40
N LYS A 77 -8.31 -3.52 19.38
CA LYS A 77 -8.94 -3.14 18.11
C LYS A 77 -8.13 -2.04 17.43
N MET A 78 -7.68 -2.28 16.23
CA MET A 78 -7.00 -1.33 15.36
C MET A 78 -7.99 -0.72 14.36
N ARG A 79 -7.77 0.53 13.94
CA ARG A 79 -8.52 1.13 12.82
C ARG A 79 -8.09 0.43 11.53
N ASP A 80 -9.07 -0.04 10.77
CA ASP A 80 -8.84 -0.68 9.48
C ASP A 80 -8.86 0.33 8.33
N GLY A 81 -8.31 -0.08 7.18
CA GLY A 81 -8.28 0.71 5.95
C GLY A 81 -6.90 1.29 5.64
N LEU A 82 -6.87 2.10 4.58
CA LEU A 82 -5.62 2.71 4.09
C LEU A 82 -5.24 3.99 4.83
N ASP A 83 -6.23 4.72 5.31
CA ASP A 83 -6.04 6.11 5.76
C ASP A 83 -5.44 6.25 7.16
N PRO A 84 -5.72 5.36 8.15
CA PRO A 84 -5.24 5.58 9.51
C PRO A 84 -3.73 5.87 9.62
N CYS A 85 -2.91 5.13 8.88
CA CYS A 85 -1.46 5.31 8.90
C CYS A 85 -0.95 6.41 7.95
N ARG A 86 -1.84 7.06 7.23
CA ARG A 86 -1.55 8.21 6.36
C ARG A 86 -1.96 9.54 6.98
N GLU A 87 -2.92 9.49 7.90
CA GLU A 87 -3.41 10.66 8.65
C GLU A 87 -2.50 11.03 9.82
N GLY A 88 -1.86 10.03 10.44
CA GLY A 88 -1.02 10.20 11.62
C GLY A 88 -0.55 8.86 12.16
N ASP A 89 -0.20 8.82 13.44
CA ASP A 89 0.22 7.60 14.11
C ASP A 89 -0.90 6.55 14.10
N CYS A 90 -0.56 5.31 13.80
CA CYS A 90 -1.50 4.19 13.82
C CYS A 90 -0.90 2.97 14.52
N LEU A 91 -1.75 2.20 15.20
CA LEU A 91 -1.30 1.02 15.97
C LEU A 91 -0.63 -0.05 15.10
N SER A 92 -1.12 -0.25 13.89
CA SER A 92 -0.52 -1.21 12.94
C SER A 92 0.92 -0.83 12.60
N ALA A 93 1.19 0.46 12.42
CA ALA A 93 2.53 0.95 12.12
C ALA A 93 3.43 0.94 13.36
N MET A 94 2.91 1.30 14.53
CA MET A 94 3.67 1.25 15.80
C MET A 94 4.18 -0.17 16.06
N VAL A 95 3.33 -1.18 16.00
CA VAL A 95 3.75 -2.59 16.17
C VAL A 95 4.76 -3.00 15.11
N THR A 96 4.57 -2.58 13.86
CA THR A 96 5.48 -2.92 12.76
C THR A 96 6.85 -2.26 12.94
N THR A 97 6.89 -0.97 13.25
CA THR A 97 8.16 -0.26 13.44
C THR A 97 8.90 -0.71 14.69
N ASP A 98 8.18 -1.06 15.75
CA ASP A 98 8.79 -1.65 16.95
C ASP A 98 9.41 -3.00 16.62
N ALA A 99 8.72 -3.87 15.89
CA ALA A 99 9.26 -5.15 15.43
C ALA A 99 10.47 -4.99 14.50
N MET A 100 10.43 -4.01 13.59
CA MET A 100 11.57 -3.70 12.71
C MET A 100 12.78 -3.23 13.52
N LEU A 101 12.58 -2.34 14.50
CA LEU A 101 13.63 -1.83 15.34
C LEU A 101 14.22 -2.95 16.22
N ASP A 102 13.37 -3.77 16.81
CA ASP A 102 13.80 -4.88 17.65
C ASP A 102 14.65 -5.90 16.87
N TYR A 103 14.21 -6.27 15.67
CA TYR A 103 14.96 -7.12 14.74
C TYR A 103 16.33 -6.52 14.36
N ALA A 104 16.41 -5.20 14.16
CA ALA A 104 17.61 -4.52 13.68
C ALA A 104 18.52 -4.00 14.82
N ARG A 105 18.03 -3.93 16.05
CA ARG A 105 18.77 -3.43 17.22
C ARG A 105 20.10 -4.17 17.48
N PRO A 106 20.19 -5.51 17.38
CA PRO A 106 21.46 -6.22 17.52
C PRO A 106 22.49 -5.85 16.44
N LYS A 107 22.04 -5.24 15.35
CA LYS A 107 22.90 -4.75 14.25
C LYS A 107 23.21 -3.26 14.36
N GLY A 108 22.86 -2.62 15.49
CA GLY A 108 23.15 -1.23 15.79
C GLY A 108 22.10 -0.23 15.33
N ALA A 109 20.89 -0.67 14.94
CA ALA A 109 19.81 0.25 14.64
C ALA A 109 19.28 0.91 15.91
N VAL A 110 18.99 2.21 15.83
CA VAL A 110 18.41 3.01 16.91
C VAL A 110 17.07 3.64 16.52
N VAL A 111 16.75 3.62 15.22
CA VAL A 111 15.51 4.15 14.66
C VAL A 111 15.03 3.19 13.55
N ALA A 112 13.73 2.94 13.49
CA ALA A 112 13.06 2.29 12.36
C ALA A 112 12.05 3.26 11.76
N LEU A 113 11.99 3.31 10.43
CA LEU A 113 11.06 4.13 9.67
C LEU A 113 10.35 3.29 8.60
N ILE A 114 9.07 3.56 8.41
CA ILE A 114 8.28 3.03 7.30
C ILE A 114 7.23 4.08 6.89
N ASN A 115 6.87 4.15 5.63
CA ASN A 115 5.82 5.07 5.21
C ASN A 115 4.42 4.46 5.39
N GLY A 116 3.44 5.29 5.73
CA GLY A 116 2.06 4.90 5.98
C GLY A 116 1.38 4.21 4.79
N GLY A 117 1.83 4.48 3.56
CA GLY A 117 1.34 3.83 2.35
C GLY A 117 1.58 2.33 2.28
N ASN A 118 2.48 1.77 3.09
CA ASN A 118 2.73 0.33 3.14
C ASN A 118 1.63 -0.46 3.85
N PHE A 119 0.84 0.19 4.71
CA PHE A 119 -0.22 -0.46 5.46
C PHE A 119 -1.50 -0.54 4.64
N ARG A 120 -2.06 -1.76 4.50
CA ARG A 120 -3.22 -2.03 3.64
C ARG A 120 -4.41 -2.62 4.38
N ALA A 121 -4.20 -3.09 5.61
CA ALA A 121 -5.22 -3.64 6.50
C ALA A 121 -4.82 -3.40 7.95
N ALA A 122 -5.72 -3.68 8.90
CA ALA A 122 -5.41 -3.79 10.32
C ALA A 122 -5.24 -5.26 10.73
N LEU A 123 -4.51 -5.50 11.81
CA LEU A 123 -4.50 -6.82 12.43
C LEU A 123 -5.85 -7.06 13.13
N PRO A 124 -6.49 -8.23 12.92
CA PRO A 124 -7.74 -8.56 13.60
C PRO A 124 -7.54 -8.72 15.11
N VAL A 125 -8.60 -8.51 15.89
CA VAL A 125 -8.60 -8.88 17.30
C VAL A 125 -8.66 -10.41 17.42
N GLY A 126 -7.89 -10.98 18.32
CA GLY A 126 -7.78 -12.42 18.51
C GLY A 126 -6.55 -13.02 17.82
N LYS A 127 -6.68 -14.21 17.27
CA LYS A 127 -5.58 -14.89 16.58
C LYS A 127 -5.15 -14.14 15.34
N ILE A 128 -3.84 -13.96 15.19
CA ILE A 128 -3.20 -13.39 14.00
C ILE A 128 -2.56 -14.52 13.21
N THR A 129 -2.78 -14.54 11.92
CA THR A 129 -2.20 -15.51 11.00
C THR A 129 -1.12 -14.90 10.10
N HIS A 130 -0.34 -15.72 9.39
CA HIS A 130 0.54 -15.22 8.33
C HIS A 130 -0.21 -14.44 7.25
N GLY A 131 -1.45 -14.86 6.93
CA GLY A 131 -2.28 -14.16 5.96
C GLY A 131 -2.65 -12.76 6.41
N ASP A 132 -2.89 -12.55 7.71
CA ASP A 132 -3.18 -11.21 8.25
C ASP A 132 -1.94 -10.30 8.15
N ILE A 133 -0.74 -10.83 8.39
CA ILE A 133 0.51 -10.09 8.19
C ILE A 133 0.72 -9.76 6.70
N ASP A 134 0.50 -10.71 5.79
CA ASP A 134 0.62 -10.48 4.36
C ASP A 134 -0.41 -9.45 3.85
N ASN A 135 -1.61 -9.41 4.43
CA ASN A 135 -2.62 -8.39 4.12
C ASN A 135 -2.25 -7.01 4.68
N LEU A 136 -1.68 -6.96 5.88
CA LEU A 136 -1.19 -5.73 6.48
C LEU A 136 -0.07 -5.10 5.64
N LEU A 137 0.91 -5.90 5.20
CA LEU A 137 2.12 -5.48 4.49
C LEU A 137 2.32 -6.29 3.18
N PRO A 138 1.49 -6.06 2.14
CA PRO A 138 1.46 -6.93 0.97
C PRO A 138 2.65 -6.78 0.01
N PHE A 139 3.45 -5.73 0.15
CA PHE A 139 4.54 -5.42 -0.79
C PHE A 139 5.78 -6.28 -0.60
N LYS A 140 5.89 -7.01 0.51
CA LYS A 140 7.05 -7.88 0.84
C LYS A 140 8.38 -7.15 0.80
N ASP A 141 8.38 -5.90 1.24
CA ASP A 141 9.57 -5.07 1.33
C ASP A 141 10.58 -5.67 2.31
N LYS A 142 11.86 -5.42 2.05
CA LYS A 142 12.95 -5.88 2.91
C LYS A 142 13.35 -4.78 3.88
N VAL A 143 13.66 -5.16 5.13
CA VAL A 143 14.27 -4.26 6.10
C VAL A 143 15.70 -3.95 5.63
N LEU A 144 15.99 -2.66 5.41
CA LEU A 144 17.31 -2.16 5.04
C LEU A 144 17.93 -1.45 6.23
N LEU A 145 19.19 -1.76 6.53
CA LEU A 145 19.97 -1.06 7.55
C LEU A 145 20.88 -0.02 6.88
N ARG A 146 20.77 1.23 7.30
CA ARG A 146 21.55 2.36 6.75
C ARG A 146 22.13 3.21 7.86
N LYS A 147 23.31 3.80 7.61
CA LYS A 147 23.85 4.88 8.43
C LYS A 147 23.42 6.22 7.83
N ASN A 148 22.78 7.04 8.62
CA ASN A 148 22.34 8.38 8.24
C ASN A 148 22.80 9.40 9.29
N THR A 149 22.99 10.64 8.85
CA THR A 149 23.18 11.78 9.75
C THR A 149 21.84 12.24 10.32
N GLY A 150 21.84 12.98 11.43
CA GLY A 150 20.63 13.59 11.97
C GLY A 150 19.93 14.52 10.95
N LYS A 151 20.70 15.23 10.12
CA LYS A 151 20.16 16.06 9.03
C LYS A 151 19.38 15.22 8.01
N GLN A 152 19.95 14.11 7.56
CA GLN A 152 19.26 13.21 6.60
C GLN A 152 18.00 12.59 7.21
N LEU A 153 18.03 12.27 8.49
CA LEU A 153 16.85 11.78 9.20
C LEU A 153 15.76 12.85 9.29
N PHE A 154 16.12 14.09 9.61
CA PHE A 154 15.21 15.22 9.61
C PHE A 154 14.59 15.46 8.24
N GLU A 155 15.41 15.47 7.18
CA GLU A 155 14.93 15.62 5.79
C GLU A 155 13.97 14.48 5.38
N ALA A 156 14.22 13.24 5.82
CA ALA A 156 13.33 12.11 5.58
C ALA A 156 11.97 12.29 6.27
N VAL A 157 11.95 12.74 7.52
CA VAL A 157 10.72 13.03 8.26
C VAL A 157 9.97 14.20 7.62
N GLU A 158 10.66 15.28 7.26
CA GLU A 158 10.08 16.44 6.57
C GLU A 158 9.43 16.03 5.23
N HIS A 159 10.12 15.18 4.45
CA HIS A 159 9.52 14.60 3.25
C HIS A 159 8.29 13.74 3.57
N GLY A 160 8.33 12.98 4.65
CA GLY A 160 7.21 12.14 5.09
C GLY A 160 5.94 12.92 5.38
N VAL A 161 6.05 14.10 6.00
CA VAL A 161 4.92 14.96 6.33
C VAL A 161 4.54 15.93 5.19
N SER A 162 5.21 15.83 4.04
CA SER A 162 4.98 16.77 2.91
C SER A 162 3.61 16.63 2.25
N ASP A 163 2.90 15.52 2.46
CA ASP A 163 1.66 15.14 1.76
C ASP A 163 0.52 14.80 2.74
N VAL A 164 0.61 15.28 3.98
CA VAL A 164 -0.41 14.98 5.01
C VAL A 164 -1.76 15.64 4.70
N ASP A 165 -1.79 16.75 3.96
CA ASP A 165 -3.02 17.45 3.57
C ASP A 165 -3.86 16.61 2.59
N GLY A 166 -3.21 15.78 1.78
CA GLY A 166 -3.82 14.91 0.78
C GLY A 166 -4.04 13.48 1.26
N ILE A 167 -3.79 13.18 2.55
CA ILE A 167 -3.80 11.80 3.07
C ILE A 167 -2.85 10.93 2.23
N GLY A 168 -1.69 11.48 1.90
CA GLY A 168 -0.72 10.85 1.00
C GLY A 168 0.02 9.67 1.64
N PRO A 169 0.58 8.79 0.82
CA PRO A 169 1.23 7.57 1.31
C PRO A 169 2.57 7.80 2.01
N ARG A 170 3.06 9.05 2.05
CA ARG A 170 4.41 9.37 2.54
C ARG A 170 4.51 9.46 4.05
N MET A 171 3.38 9.67 4.78
CA MET A 171 3.39 9.83 6.22
C MET A 171 4.34 8.84 6.89
N ILE A 172 5.36 9.35 7.58
CA ILE A 172 6.38 8.52 8.23
C ILE A 172 5.87 8.00 9.56
N GLN A 173 5.96 6.70 9.71
CA GLN A 173 5.74 5.96 10.94
C GLN A 173 7.11 5.57 11.50
N ALA A 174 7.33 5.74 12.80
CA ALA A 174 8.65 5.61 13.40
C ALA A 174 8.64 4.82 14.71
N SER A 175 9.74 4.12 15.00
CA SER A 175 10.11 3.64 16.32
C SER A 175 11.53 4.10 16.65
N GLY A 176 11.79 4.43 17.92
CA GLY A 176 13.07 5.01 18.37
C GLY A 176 13.24 6.49 18.02
N LEU A 177 12.24 7.12 17.43
CA LEU A 177 12.22 8.54 17.09
C LEU A 177 10.87 9.15 17.47
N ARG A 178 10.89 10.38 17.98
CA ARG A 178 9.70 11.22 18.16
C ARG A 178 9.89 12.53 17.41
N TYR A 179 8.86 12.99 16.75
CA TYR A 179 8.84 14.27 16.07
C TYR A 179 7.46 14.91 16.17
N THR A 180 7.40 16.21 16.03
CA THR A 180 6.17 16.97 15.91
C THR A 180 6.18 17.73 14.59
N TYR A 181 5.01 17.95 14.03
CA TYR A 181 4.89 18.72 12.79
C TYR A 181 3.63 19.57 12.81
N SER A 182 3.63 20.63 12.00
CA SER A 182 2.48 21.48 11.75
C SER A 182 1.90 21.16 10.35
N PRO A 183 0.70 20.63 10.23
CA PRO A 183 0.10 20.35 8.93
C PRO A 183 -0.16 21.64 8.12
N THR A 184 -0.34 22.78 8.80
CA THR A 184 -0.62 24.07 8.16
C THR A 184 0.63 24.86 7.76
N ALA A 185 1.83 24.39 8.16
CA ALA A 185 3.07 25.03 7.74
C ALA A 185 3.40 24.69 6.28
N PRO A 186 4.16 25.54 5.58
CA PRO A 186 4.60 25.25 4.23
C PRO A 186 5.36 23.92 4.12
N VAL A 187 5.19 23.22 3.01
CA VAL A 187 5.97 22.00 2.72
C VAL A 187 7.47 22.31 2.77
N GLY A 188 8.25 21.47 3.42
CA GLY A 188 9.66 21.66 3.68
C GLY A 188 9.98 22.42 4.99
N HIS A 189 8.95 22.83 5.73
CA HIS A 189 9.05 23.56 7.02
C HIS A 189 8.00 23.09 8.03
N ARG A 190 7.58 21.84 7.94
CA ARG A 190 6.51 21.27 8.78
C ARG A 190 7.00 20.68 10.08
N VAL A 191 8.18 20.05 10.08
CA VAL A 191 8.76 19.40 11.27
C VAL A 191 9.30 20.47 12.26
N ARG A 192 9.06 20.21 13.55
CA ARG A 192 9.45 21.09 14.66
C ARG A 192 10.31 20.35 15.68
#